data_c9cc7bcafc927350ba55721fb9d8bec8
#
_entry.id   c9cc7bcafc927350ba55721fb9d8bec8
#
_cell.length_a   1.000
_cell.length_b   1.000
_cell.length_c   1.000
_cell.angle_alpha   90.00
_cell.angle_beta   90.00
_cell.angle_gamma   90.00
#
_symmetry.space_group_name_H-M   'P 1'
#
loop_
_entity.id
_entity.type
_entity.pdbx_description
1 polymer ?
#
loop_
_entity_poly.entity_id
_entity_poly.type
_entity_poly.pdbx_seq_one_letter_code
_entity_poly.pdbx_strand_id
1 'polypeptide(L)'
;MAEKHSSLSLTQELAQLDEKLVSLLISRTNLLSRAATSRRTKNLGITDPNQEKVLWQVWRDSSKADNLEPQILKKIFHLTNNLSYARVERNSSNDKPLCLFPQRKPVEIDLNAPRDQILRSMMFFLGAANSAPLTVAPFQGNDISLELINALNLCGFNLNFHNRECATQPVQAWSMDNKIIYAGQSKFHFYLLLCLALGQVTRAKFTGSTKLKIHDVRPVQDLLPQLGARLTVIEPHSNGLPVRVESSGQLPENITIPAGVSKKFVLALVVAATTYKSGLTIHLHDSFSSSKLLRKGIGFLQHYIPELQYDGASITVPPAPISLNVSAVDIPVDPLMSLHLLVMPFFTDGTVVLQGRWPEHAPHLRDVMDILQEFGLQISAEDDHITARMGTRPQQLSFDITSCQEYLPLVLAMSMGLRGKCTITLDTEHEGVEYAQDLLENLGAGYVIEDGLLQVGLPGTRKVSESPWQSPGPYWTLAGALISFTHPGVCLTNADNISSVWPWFWKIFMNLPNPQDFIHPPRSEEQEDEIHDDKPKRKRIRITTD
;
A
#
# COMPACT_ATOMS: atom_id res chain seq x y z
N MET A 1 -19.59 3.16 -61.36
CA MET A 1 -19.56 3.59 -59.97
C MET A 1 -18.71 2.61 -59.22
N ALA A 2 -17.47 2.99 -58.90
CA ALA A 2 -16.57 2.13 -58.12
C ALA A 2 -16.72 2.55 -56.66
N GLU A 3 -17.18 1.64 -55.83
CA GLU A 3 -17.24 1.78 -54.37
C GLU A 3 -15.81 1.97 -53.83
N LYS A 4 -15.53 3.17 -53.34
CA LYS A 4 -14.35 3.45 -52.51
C LYS A 4 -14.55 2.74 -51.18
N HIS A 5 -14.02 1.53 -51.03
CA HIS A 5 -13.71 1.01 -49.71
C HIS A 5 -12.63 1.91 -49.12
N SER A 6 -13.01 2.77 -48.16
CA SER A 6 -12.04 3.51 -47.35
C SER A 6 -11.31 2.47 -46.50
N SER A 7 -10.08 2.12 -46.85
CA SER A 7 -9.21 1.32 -46.01
C SER A 7 -8.99 2.08 -44.70
N LEU A 8 -9.36 1.47 -43.59
CA LEU A 8 -9.01 1.94 -42.25
C LEU A 8 -7.47 2.10 -42.17
N SER A 9 -6.99 3.10 -41.46
CA SER A 9 -5.56 3.18 -41.19
C SER A 9 -5.12 1.99 -40.34
N LEU A 10 -3.87 1.55 -40.47
CA LEU A 10 -3.31 0.43 -39.70
C LEU A 10 -3.54 0.61 -38.18
N THR A 11 -3.43 1.87 -37.71
CA THR A 11 -3.70 2.24 -36.31
C THR A 11 -5.17 2.04 -35.94
N GLN A 12 -6.11 2.32 -36.83
CA GLN A 12 -7.54 2.07 -36.60
C GLN A 12 -7.88 0.59 -36.58
N GLU A 13 -7.24 -0.21 -37.44
CA GLU A 13 -7.40 -1.67 -37.42
C GLU A 13 -6.83 -2.28 -36.14
N LEU A 14 -5.66 -1.82 -35.69
CA LEU A 14 -5.07 -2.22 -34.41
C LEU A 14 -5.98 -1.86 -33.23
N ALA A 15 -6.50 -0.63 -33.19
CA ALA A 15 -7.41 -0.19 -32.12
C ALA A 15 -8.67 -1.07 -32.03
N GLN A 16 -9.27 -1.47 -33.20
CA GLN A 16 -10.40 -2.37 -33.22
C GLN A 16 -10.07 -3.79 -32.73
N LEU A 17 -8.85 -4.27 -33.01
CA LEU A 17 -8.37 -5.57 -32.52
C LEU A 17 -8.11 -5.52 -31.01
N ASP A 18 -7.54 -4.44 -30.51
CA ASP A 18 -7.30 -4.22 -29.08
C ASP A 18 -8.62 -4.15 -28.30
N GLU A 19 -9.64 -3.46 -28.82
CA GLU A 19 -10.98 -3.43 -28.21
C GLU A 19 -11.58 -4.86 -28.09
N LYS A 20 -11.47 -5.66 -29.14
CA LYS A 20 -11.92 -7.06 -29.14
C LYS A 20 -11.10 -7.90 -28.14
N LEU A 21 -9.78 -7.72 -28.11
CA LEU A 21 -8.90 -8.42 -27.20
C LEU A 21 -9.26 -8.11 -25.73
N VAL A 22 -9.44 -6.85 -25.39
CA VAL A 22 -9.86 -6.42 -24.04
C VAL A 22 -11.21 -7.02 -23.67
N SER A 23 -12.19 -6.99 -24.56
CA SER A 23 -13.52 -7.59 -24.35
C SER A 23 -13.43 -9.10 -24.07
N LEU A 24 -12.61 -9.83 -24.84
CA LEU A 24 -12.37 -11.27 -24.63
C LEU A 24 -11.63 -11.55 -23.32
N LEU A 25 -10.64 -10.73 -22.95
CA LEU A 25 -9.94 -10.83 -21.68
C LEU A 25 -10.89 -10.61 -20.48
N ILE A 26 -11.78 -9.61 -20.57
CA ILE A 26 -12.81 -9.36 -19.55
C ILE A 26 -13.73 -10.58 -19.42
N SER A 27 -14.23 -11.09 -20.53
CA SER A 27 -15.14 -12.25 -20.56
C SER A 27 -14.47 -13.50 -19.98
N ARG A 28 -13.21 -13.76 -20.34
CA ARG A 28 -12.42 -14.87 -19.81
C ARG A 28 -12.16 -14.71 -18.30
N THR A 29 -11.80 -13.50 -17.87
CA THR A 29 -11.58 -13.18 -16.45
C THR A 29 -12.87 -13.43 -15.63
N ASN A 30 -14.03 -13.03 -16.14
CA ASN A 30 -15.31 -13.26 -15.50
C ASN A 30 -15.61 -14.76 -15.34
N LEU A 31 -15.39 -15.56 -16.38
CA LEU A 31 -15.64 -17.00 -16.34
C LEU A 31 -14.71 -17.73 -15.37
N LEU A 32 -13.40 -17.43 -15.41
CA LEU A 32 -12.43 -18.07 -14.53
C LEU A 32 -12.62 -17.63 -13.07
N SER A 33 -12.98 -16.37 -12.83
CA SER A 33 -13.34 -15.89 -11.50
C SER A 33 -14.58 -16.61 -10.94
N ARG A 34 -15.60 -16.85 -11.75
CA ARG A 34 -16.79 -17.64 -11.34
C ARG A 34 -16.42 -19.08 -10.98
N ALA A 35 -15.57 -19.73 -11.78
CA ALA A 35 -15.07 -21.07 -11.49
C ALA A 35 -14.28 -21.12 -10.17
N ALA A 36 -13.37 -20.18 -9.96
CA ALA A 36 -12.58 -20.07 -8.74
C ALA A 36 -13.45 -19.76 -7.50
N THR A 37 -14.48 -18.91 -7.62
CA THR A 37 -15.45 -18.65 -6.55
C THR A 37 -16.23 -19.92 -6.20
N SER A 38 -16.70 -20.68 -7.19
CA SER A 38 -17.41 -21.95 -6.96
C SER A 38 -16.54 -23.00 -6.24
N ARG A 39 -15.24 -23.03 -6.51
CA ARG A 39 -14.29 -23.89 -5.77
C ARG A 39 -14.14 -23.45 -4.32
N ARG A 40 -14.02 -22.16 -4.11
CA ARG A 40 -13.87 -21.56 -2.78
C ARG A 40 -15.09 -21.85 -1.88
N THR A 41 -16.33 -21.75 -2.41
CA THR A 41 -17.53 -22.09 -1.65
C THR A 41 -17.59 -23.56 -1.24
N LYS A 42 -16.81 -24.42 -1.89
CA LYS A 42 -16.62 -25.84 -1.56
C LYS A 42 -15.39 -26.10 -0.69
N ASN A 43 -14.79 -25.07 -0.08
CA ASN A 43 -13.53 -25.14 0.69
C ASN A 43 -12.33 -25.74 -0.09
N LEU A 44 -12.32 -25.62 -1.40
CA LEU A 44 -11.22 -26.00 -2.26
C LEU A 44 -10.34 -24.77 -2.57
N GLY A 45 -9.07 -24.97 -2.91
CA GLY A 45 -8.21 -23.90 -3.37
C GLY A 45 -8.81 -23.18 -4.59
N ILE A 46 -8.59 -21.85 -4.69
CA ILE A 46 -9.11 -21.03 -5.82
C ILE A 46 -8.52 -21.44 -7.17
N THR A 47 -7.33 -22.03 -7.18
CA THR A 47 -6.65 -22.56 -8.38
C THR A 47 -6.98 -24.03 -8.57
N ASP A 48 -7.15 -24.44 -9.84
CA ASP A 48 -7.31 -25.84 -10.24
C ASP A 48 -6.20 -26.22 -11.24
N PRO A 49 -5.17 -26.96 -10.79
CA PRO A 49 -4.06 -27.35 -11.66
C PRO A 49 -4.49 -28.18 -12.90
N ASN A 50 -5.55 -28.97 -12.76
CA ASN A 50 -6.06 -29.78 -13.89
C ASN A 50 -6.78 -28.89 -14.91
N GLN A 51 -7.62 -27.97 -14.45
CA GLN A 51 -8.27 -26.98 -15.31
C GLN A 51 -7.23 -26.09 -16.02
N GLU A 52 -6.22 -25.60 -15.28
CA GLU A 52 -5.14 -24.78 -15.88
C GLU A 52 -4.37 -25.54 -16.95
N LYS A 53 -4.09 -26.82 -16.72
CA LYS A 53 -3.41 -27.68 -17.70
C LYS A 53 -4.21 -27.83 -19.00
N VAL A 54 -5.52 -28.02 -18.88
CA VAL A 54 -6.43 -28.11 -20.05
C VAL A 54 -6.49 -26.79 -20.79
N LEU A 55 -6.67 -25.68 -20.07
CA LEU A 55 -6.72 -24.35 -20.68
C LEU A 55 -5.39 -23.97 -21.35
N TRP A 56 -4.26 -24.32 -20.73
CA TRP A 56 -2.94 -24.11 -21.33
C TRP A 56 -2.79 -24.90 -22.63
N GLN A 57 -3.30 -26.11 -22.68
CA GLN A 57 -3.22 -26.93 -23.89
C GLN A 57 -3.97 -26.28 -25.06
N VAL A 58 -5.16 -25.70 -24.79
CA VAL A 58 -5.92 -24.94 -25.80
C VAL A 58 -5.10 -23.75 -26.32
N TRP A 59 -4.47 -22.96 -25.44
CA TRP A 59 -3.64 -21.83 -25.85
C TRP A 59 -2.48 -22.26 -26.73
N ARG A 60 -1.77 -23.31 -26.31
CA ARG A 60 -0.63 -23.87 -27.05
C ARG A 60 -1.05 -24.39 -28.41
N ASP A 61 -2.18 -25.08 -28.50
CA ASP A 61 -2.62 -25.68 -29.77
C ASP A 61 -3.14 -24.59 -30.73
N SER A 62 -3.77 -23.53 -30.23
CA SER A 62 -4.19 -22.39 -31.05
C SER A 62 -3.03 -21.53 -31.57
N SER A 63 -1.90 -21.51 -30.89
CA SER A 63 -0.72 -20.72 -31.30
C SER A 63 0.19 -21.40 -32.28
N LYS A 64 0.02 -22.68 -32.58
CA LYS A 64 0.88 -23.45 -33.49
C LYS A 64 0.89 -22.93 -34.92
N ALA A 65 -0.22 -22.27 -35.33
CA ALA A 65 -0.37 -21.75 -36.69
C ALA A 65 0.45 -20.49 -36.97
N ASP A 66 0.76 -19.68 -35.92
CA ASP A 66 1.28 -18.32 -36.06
C ASP A 66 2.68 -18.11 -35.51
N ASN A 67 3.46 -19.19 -35.25
CA ASN A 67 4.85 -19.14 -34.75
C ASN A 67 5.08 -18.23 -33.51
N LEU A 68 4.07 -18.07 -32.67
CA LEU A 68 4.24 -17.33 -31.41
C LEU A 68 5.17 -18.11 -30.47
N GLU A 69 6.14 -17.41 -29.90
CA GLU A 69 7.07 -18.01 -28.96
C GLU A 69 6.34 -18.62 -27.75
N PRO A 70 6.44 -19.95 -27.53
CA PRO A 70 5.65 -20.62 -26.47
C PRO A 70 5.89 -20.07 -25.06
N GLN A 71 7.09 -19.53 -24.82
CA GLN A 71 7.44 -18.95 -23.52
C GLN A 71 6.71 -17.63 -23.27
N ILE A 72 6.61 -16.78 -24.29
CA ILE A 72 5.87 -15.49 -24.20
C ILE A 72 4.38 -15.78 -24.04
N LEU A 73 3.84 -16.67 -24.86
CA LEU A 73 2.43 -17.08 -24.77
C LEU A 73 2.07 -17.59 -23.37
N LYS A 74 2.96 -18.36 -22.75
CA LYS A 74 2.75 -18.91 -21.41
C LYS A 74 2.78 -17.84 -20.34
N LYS A 75 3.62 -16.79 -20.48
CA LYS A 75 3.61 -15.63 -19.60
C LYS A 75 2.27 -14.89 -19.66
N ILE A 76 1.75 -14.64 -20.86
CA ILE A 76 0.44 -14.00 -21.05
C ILE A 76 -0.68 -14.85 -20.43
N PHE A 77 -0.65 -16.18 -20.63
CA PHE A 77 -1.61 -17.10 -20.02
C PHE A 77 -1.61 -17.01 -18.49
N HIS A 78 -0.44 -17.05 -17.84
CA HIS A 78 -0.35 -16.92 -16.39
C HIS A 78 -0.77 -15.55 -15.90
N LEU A 79 -0.40 -14.48 -16.60
CA LEU A 79 -0.82 -13.12 -16.25
C LEU A 79 -2.35 -13.00 -16.26
N THR A 80 -3.00 -13.50 -17.31
CA THR A 80 -4.48 -13.46 -17.41
C THR A 80 -5.19 -14.33 -16.37
N ASN A 81 -4.61 -15.48 -15.98
CA ASN A 81 -5.11 -16.29 -14.88
C ASN A 81 -4.96 -15.54 -13.53
N ASN A 82 -3.79 -14.96 -13.30
CA ASN A 82 -3.53 -14.19 -12.06
C ASN A 82 -4.48 -13.00 -11.90
N LEU A 83 -4.82 -12.30 -12.99
CA LEU A 83 -5.86 -11.26 -12.96
C LEU A 83 -7.21 -11.80 -12.49
N SER A 84 -7.60 -12.99 -12.96
CA SER A 84 -8.85 -13.64 -12.59
C SER A 84 -8.87 -14.06 -11.12
N TYR A 85 -7.79 -14.65 -10.62
CA TYR A 85 -7.65 -15.07 -9.23
C TYR A 85 -7.55 -13.88 -8.27
N ALA A 86 -6.81 -12.82 -8.67
CA ALA A 86 -6.76 -11.56 -7.92
C ALA A 86 -8.15 -10.96 -7.71
N ARG A 87 -9.02 -11.06 -8.72
CA ARG A 87 -10.41 -10.61 -8.61
C ARG A 87 -11.21 -11.44 -7.61
N VAL A 88 -11.00 -12.76 -7.56
CA VAL A 88 -11.68 -13.65 -6.60
C VAL A 88 -11.19 -13.41 -5.17
N GLU A 89 -9.89 -13.19 -4.97
CA GLU A 89 -9.34 -12.82 -3.67
C GLU A 89 -9.87 -11.46 -3.19
N ARG A 90 -10.04 -10.49 -4.10
CA ARG A 90 -10.66 -9.19 -3.80
C ARG A 90 -12.15 -9.31 -3.47
N ASN A 91 -12.90 -10.12 -4.24
CA ASN A 91 -14.34 -10.34 -4.04
C ASN A 91 -14.64 -11.32 -2.90
N SER A 92 -13.66 -11.67 -2.09
CA SER A 92 -13.85 -12.59 -0.95
C SER A 92 -14.47 -11.92 0.27
N SER A 93 -14.46 -10.61 0.32
CA SER A 93 -15.36 -9.85 1.16
C SER A 93 -16.74 -9.89 0.50
N ASN A 94 -17.81 -9.99 1.28
CA ASN A 94 -19.21 -9.91 0.85
C ASN A 94 -19.56 -8.48 0.36
N ASP A 95 -18.75 -7.90 -0.52
CA ASP A 95 -18.75 -6.50 -0.83
C ASP A 95 -19.88 -6.14 -1.79
N LYS A 96 -21.01 -5.88 -1.19
CA LYS A 96 -21.94 -4.93 -1.79
C LYS A 96 -21.20 -3.60 -1.95
N PRO A 97 -21.37 -2.93 -3.10
CA PRO A 97 -20.76 -1.60 -3.27
C PRO A 97 -21.15 -0.71 -2.10
N LEU A 98 -20.17 -0.04 -1.54
CA LEU A 98 -20.40 0.96 -0.49
C LEU A 98 -20.77 2.28 -1.15
N CYS A 99 -22.04 2.68 -1.06
CA CYS A 99 -22.51 3.96 -1.57
C CYS A 99 -22.55 5.00 -0.44
N LEU A 100 -21.94 6.15 -0.67
CA LEU A 100 -21.68 7.16 0.34
C LEU A 100 -22.66 8.33 0.23
N PHE A 101 -23.33 8.65 1.33
CA PHE A 101 -24.27 9.77 1.47
C PHE A 101 -23.98 10.56 2.76
N PRO A 102 -22.81 11.15 2.92
CA PRO A 102 -22.45 11.86 4.16
C PRO A 102 -23.30 13.10 4.35
N GLN A 103 -23.60 13.42 5.60
CA GLN A 103 -24.28 14.65 5.97
C GLN A 103 -23.26 15.81 6.06
N ARG A 104 -23.59 16.97 5.50
CA ARG A 104 -22.79 18.18 5.61
C ARG A 104 -23.14 18.92 6.91
N LYS A 105 -22.61 18.43 8.02
CA LYS A 105 -22.70 19.10 9.33
C LYS A 105 -21.29 19.49 9.77
N PRO A 106 -21.12 20.63 10.47
CA PRO A 106 -19.82 20.99 11.03
C PRO A 106 -19.23 19.84 11.83
N VAL A 107 -18.00 19.46 11.49
CA VAL A 107 -17.30 18.36 12.17
C VAL A 107 -16.53 18.86 13.39
N GLU A 108 -16.53 18.05 14.44
CA GLU A 108 -15.65 18.21 15.60
C GLU A 108 -14.86 16.91 15.74
N ILE A 109 -13.62 16.92 15.23
CA ILE A 109 -12.75 15.75 15.19
C ILE A 109 -11.52 16.02 16.03
N ASP A 110 -11.25 15.18 17.03
CA ASP A 110 -10.00 15.14 17.78
C ASP A 110 -9.55 13.68 17.90
N LEU A 111 -8.59 13.28 17.08
CA LEU A 111 -8.19 11.90 16.94
C LEU A 111 -6.68 11.75 16.72
N ASN A 112 -6.16 10.57 17.11
CA ASN A 112 -4.83 10.17 16.71
C ASN A 112 -4.75 9.97 15.20
N ALA A 113 -3.85 10.71 14.53
CA ALA A 113 -3.56 10.57 13.12
C ALA A 113 -3.00 9.17 12.79
N PRO A 114 -3.27 8.61 11.60
CA PRO A 114 -2.63 7.39 11.15
C PRO A 114 -1.11 7.57 11.04
N ARG A 115 -0.36 6.53 11.45
CA ARG A 115 1.10 6.55 11.49
C ARG A 115 1.72 5.92 10.25
N ASP A 116 2.90 6.40 9.87
CA ASP A 116 3.61 5.89 8.68
C ASP A 116 3.89 4.39 8.76
N GLN A 117 3.34 3.65 7.80
CA GLN A 117 3.41 2.19 7.76
C GLN A 117 4.84 1.67 7.50
N ILE A 118 5.61 2.35 6.64
CA ILE A 118 6.97 1.93 6.29
C ILE A 118 7.91 2.16 7.47
N LEU A 119 7.87 3.34 8.07
CA LEU A 119 8.69 3.67 9.24
C LEU A 119 8.38 2.75 10.41
N ARG A 120 7.10 2.45 10.64
CA ARG A 120 6.67 1.47 11.64
C ARG A 120 7.25 0.08 11.39
N SER A 121 7.18 -0.40 10.14
CA SER A 121 7.74 -1.70 9.76
C SER A 121 9.26 -1.77 9.95
N MET A 122 9.96 -0.66 9.66
CA MET A 122 11.39 -0.55 9.94
C MET A 122 11.68 -0.69 11.44
N MET A 123 10.90 -0.02 12.30
CA MET A 123 11.10 -0.07 13.75
C MET A 123 10.71 -1.43 14.36
N PHE A 124 9.72 -2.13 13.82
CA PHE A 124 9.46 -3.52 14.23
C PHE A 124 10.65 -4.43 13.96
N PHE A 125 11.26 -4.28 12.78
CA PHE A 125 12.43 -5.05 12.41
C PHE A 125 13.64 -4.69 13.29
N LEU A 126 13.96 -3.40 13.42
CA LEU A 126 15.08 -2.93 14.21
C LEU A 126 14.93 -3.31 15.69
N GLY A 127 13.73 -3.14 16.24
CA GLY A 127 13.44 -3.55 17.61
C GLY A 127 13.55 -5.06 17.82
N ALA A 128 13.13 -5.87 16.83
CA ALA A 128 13.28 -7.32 16.86
C ALA A 128 14.76 -7.76 16.85
N ALA A 129 15.61 -7.04 16.12
CA ALA A 129 17.04 -7.28 16.00
C ALA A 129 17.88 -6.62 17.11
N ASN A 130 17.28 -5.73 17.93
CA ASN A 130 17.97 -4.99 18.99
C ASN A 130 18.32 -5.89 20.17
N SER A 131 19.40 -5.55 20.87
CA SER A 131 19.84 -6.25 22.09
C SER A 131 19.04 -5.88 23.36
N ALA A 132 18.25 -4.81 23.31
CA ALA A 132 17.41 -4.31 24.40
C ALA A 132 15.93 -4.28 23.97
N PRO A 133 14.98 -4.38 24.92
CA PRO A 133 13.56 -4.21 24.61
C PRO A 133 13.26 -2.86 23.98
N LEU A 134 12.33 -2.85 23.01
CA LEU A 134 11.85 -1.62 22.37
C LEU A 134 10.33 -1.65 22.29
N THR A 135 9.70 -0.52 22.62
CA THR A 135 8.27 -0.30 22.43
C THR A 135 8.03 0.64 21.25
N VAL A 136 7.22 0.21 20.30
CA VAL A 136 6.79 1.00 19.14
C VAL A 136 5.34 1.42 19.35
N ALA A 137 5.09 2.72 19.46
CA ALA A 137 3.78 3.31 19.74
C ALA A 137 3.55 4.56 18.84
N PRO A 138 2.28 4.97 18.64
CA PRO A 138 1.09 4.17 18.85
C PRO A 138 0.96 3.09 17.77
N PHE A 139 0.47 1.93 18.15
CA PHE A 139 0.20 0.85 17.21
C PHE A 139 -1.30 0.58 17.08
N GLN A 140 -1.84 0.86 15.93
CA GLN A 140 -3.18 0.44 15.55
C GLN A 140 -3.03 -0.84 14.71
N GLY A 141 -3.41 -1.99 15.26
CA GLY A 141 -3.30 -3.28 14.58
C GLY A 141 -3.99 -3.23 13.22
N ASN A 142 -3.21 -3.20 12.14
CA ASN A 142 -3.69 -3.37 10.78
C ASN A 142 -3.10 -4.65 10.18
N ASP A 143 -3.77 -5.21 9.18
CA ASP A 143 -3.39 -6.49 8.58
C ASP A 143 -1.94 -6.49 8.11
N ILE A 144 -1.50 -5.41 7.47
CA ILE A 144 -0.14 -5.28 6.94
C ILE A 144 0.90 -5.39 8.07
N SER A 145 0.69 -4.70 9.20
CA SER A 145 1.60 -4.78 10.34
C SER A 145 1.60 -6.16 11.00
N LEU A 146 0.41 -6.77 11.15
CA LEU A 146 0.26 -8.10 11.75
C LEU A 146 0.92 -9.19 10.89
N GLU A 147 0.83 -9.09 9.55
CA GLU A 147 1.53 -9.98 8.62
C GLU A 147 3.06 -9.95 8.85
N LEU A 148 3.65 -8.76 9.03
CA LEU A 148 5.09 -8.64 9.31
C LEU A 148 5.47 -9.19 10.70
N ILE A 149 4.70 -8.84 11.74
CA ILE A 149 4.92 -9.35 13.10
C ILE A 149 4.90 -10.89 13.11
N ASN A 150 3.90 -11.49 12.47
CA ASN A 150 3.78 -12.95 12.36
C ASN A 150 4.95 -13.57 11.60
N ALA A 151 5.41 -12.94 10.51
CA ALA A 151 6.56 -13.43 9.73
C ALA A 151 7.86 -13.36 10.54
N LEU A 152 8.10 -12.27 11.29
CA LEU A 152 9.25 -12.12 12.16
C LEU A 152 9.20 -13.12 13.32
N ASN A 153 8.05 -13.28 13.98
CA ASN A 153 7.88 -14.26 15.06
C ASN A 153 8.07 -15.72 14.57
N LEU A 154 7.62 -16.04 13.34
CA LEU A 154 7.91 -17.33 12.71
C LEU A 154 9.42 -17.55 12.55
N CYS A 155 10.20 -16.50 12.32
CA CYS A 155 11.65 -16.56 12.22
C CYS A 155 12.37 -16.70 13.59
N GLY A 156 11.64 -16.59 14.69
CA GLY A 156 12.17 -16.73 16.05
C GLY A 156 12.36 -15.42 16.79
N PHE A 157 11.93 -14.29 16.21
CA PHE A 157 11.85 -13.03 16.94
C PHE A 157 10.68 -13.03 17.92
N ASN A 158 10.65 -12.06 18.83
CA ASN A 158 9.62 -11.96 19.87
C ASN A 158 9.00 -10.55 19.86
N LEU A 159 7.95 -10.40 19.05
CA LEU A 159 7.14 -9.18 18.96
C LEU A 159 5.75 -9.47 19.52
N ASN A 160 5.32 -8.67 20.48
CA ASN A 160 4.00 -8.79 21.10
C ASN A 160 3.30 -7.43 21.04
N PHE A 161 2.04 -7.41 20.67
CA PHE A 161 1.26 -6.19 20.70
C PHE A 161 0.16 -6.26 21.75
N HIS A 162 0.03 -5.16 22.49
CA HIS A 162 -0.99 -4.99 23.53
C HIS A 162 -1.24 -3.49 23.73
N ASN A 163 -2.48 -3.11 24.06
CA ASN A 163 -2.84 -1.74 24.44
C ASN A 163 -2.32 -0.64 23.49
N ARG A 164 -2.40 -0.85 22.17
CA ARG A 164 -1.92 0.08 21.13
C ARG A 164 -0.40 0.27 21.09
N GLU A 165 0.34 -0.68 21.58
CA GLU A 165 1.79 -0.73 21.54
C GLU A 165 2.26 -2.07 20.99
N CYS A 166 3.40 -2.07 20.30
CA CYS A 166 4.10 -3.28 19.93
C CYS A 166 5.44 -3.31 20.65
N ALA A 167 5.57 -4.24 21.60
CA ALA A 167 6.81 -4.48 22.33
C ALA A 167 7.64 -5.55 21.64
N THR A 168 8.93 -5.29 21.47
CA THR A 168 9.91 -6.25 20.99
C THR A 168 10.80 -6.68 22.15
N GLN A 169 11.15 -7.95 22.20
CA GLN A 169 12.05 -8.51 23.21
C GLN A 169 13.28 -9.09 22.52
N PRO A 170 14.48 -8.89 23.08
CA PRO A 170 15.69 -9.46 22.52
C PRO A 170 15.64 -10.99 22.52
N VAL A 171 16.17 -11.58 21.46
CA VAL A 171 16.23 -13.04 21.30
C VAL A 171 17.69 -13.49 21.14
N GLN A 172 18.03 -14.66 21.67
CA GLN A 172 19.38 -15.20 21.59
C GLN A 172 19.74 -15.68 20.18
N ALA A 173 18.74 -16.21 19.46
CA ALA A 173 18.92 -16.72 18.11
C ALA A 173 17.61 -16.66 17.33
N TRP A 174 17.75 -16.39 16.03
CA TRP A 174 16.66 -16.45 15.07
C TRP A 174 17.17 -17.14 13.80
N SER A 175 16.27 -17.74 13.02
CA SER A 175 16.62 -18.39 11.78
C SER A 175 15.47 -18.37 10.79
N MET A 176 15.79 -18.21 9.53
CA MET A 176 14.86 -18.35 8.40
C MET A 176 15.06 -19.68 7.65
N ASP A 177 16.08 -20.46 8.03
CA ASP A 177 16.43 -21.66 7.28
C ASP A 177 15.30 -22.71 7.29
N ASN A 178 15.07 -23.30 6.11
CA ASN A 178 14.03 -24.30 5.86
C ASN A 178 12.58 -23.86 6.18
N LYS A 179 12.32 -22.54 6.25
CA LYS A 179 10.98 -22.00 6.52
C LYS A 179 10.24 -21.59 5.25
N ILE A 180 8.91 -21.64 5.34
CA ILE A 180 7.98 -21.05 4.37
C ILE A 180 7.40 -19.79 5.02
N ILE A 181 7.77 -18.64 4.49
CA ILE A 181 7.48 -17.34 5.09
C ILE A 181 6.43 -16.64 4.23
N TYR A 182 5.30 -16.29 4.83
CA TYR A 182 4.27 -15.49 4.20
C TYR A 182 4.59 -14.00 4.37
N ALA A 183 4.92 -13.32 3.28
CA ALA A 183 5.30 -11.90 3.28
C ALA A 183 4.11 -10.94 3.19
N GLY A 184 2.88 -11.45 3.25
CA GLY A 184 1.66 -10.67 3.17
C GLY A 184 1.42 -10.05 1.79
N GLN A 185 0.95 -8.81 1.79
CA GLN A 185 0.67 -8.06 0.57
C GLN A 185 1.67 -6.92 0.30
N SER A 186 2.58 -6.64 1.23
CA SER A 186 3.52 -5.51 1.15
C SER A 186 4.81 -5.89 0.42
N LYS A 187 5.12 -5.18 -0.68
CA LYS A 187 6.41 -5.32 -1.37
C LYS A 187 7.58 -4.97 -0.44
N PHE A 188 7.40 -4.00 0.46
CA PHE A 188 8.44 -3.61 1.40
C PHE A 188 8.73 -4.73 2.42
N HIS A 189 7.70 -5.38 2.95
CA HIS A 189 7.88 -6.52 3.88
C HIS A 189 8.56 -7.70 3.21
N PHE A 190 8.17 -8.03 1.97
CA PHE A 190 8.85 -9.06 1.21
C PHE A 190 10.35 -8.75 1.06
N TYR A 191 10.69 -7.53 0.66
CA TYR A 191 12.09 -7.14 0.51
C TYR A 191 12.84 -7.09 1.85
N LEU A 192 12.20 -6.64 2.92
CA LEU A 192 12.80 -6.61 4.25
C LEU A 192 13.16 -8.02 4.75
N LEU A 193 12.22 -8.96 4.62
CA LEU A 193 12.44 -10.37 4.98
C LEU A 193 13.45 -11.04 4.04
N LEU A 194 13.44 -10.71 2.75
CA LEU A 194 14.44 -11.17 1.79
C LEU A 194 15.85 -10.71 2.18
N CYS A 195 16.03 -9.40 2.44
CA CYS A 195 17.32 -8.85 2.83
C CYS A 195 17.79 -9.39 4.19
N LEU A 196 16.88 -9.64 5.14
CA LEU A 196 17.22 -10.31 6.39
C LEU A 196 17.83 -11.70 6.14
N ALA A 197 17.29 -12.46 5.18
CA ALA A 197 17.79 -13.79 4.83
C ALA A 197 19.23 -13.76 4.27
N LEU A 198 19.69 -12.64 3.70
CA LEU A 198 21.03 -12.52 3.11
C LEU A 198 22.15 -12.56 4.15
N GLY A 199 21.89 -12.10 5.38
CA GLY A 199 22.87 -12.04 6.47
C GLY A 199 23.22 -13.40 7.10
N GLN A 200 22.58 -14.49 6.66
CA GLN A 200 22.77 -15.86 7.20
C GLN A 200 22.85 -16.89 6.08
N VAL A 201 23.48 -18.03 6.37
CA VAL A 201 23.33 -19.22 5.54
C VAL A 201 21.87 -19.68 5.64
N THR A 202 21.14 -19.55 4.55
CA THR A 202 19.69 -19.72 4.57
C THR A 202 19.17 -20.35 3.29
N ARG A 203 18.23 -21.27 3.43
CA ARG A 203 17.36 -21.75 2.37
C ARG A 203 15.91 -21.53 2.80
N ALA A 204 15.26 -20.51 2.28
CA ALA A 204 13.88 -20.16 2.64
C ALA A 204 12.97 -20.06 1.41
N LYS A 205 11.67 -20.27 1.62
CA LYS A 205 10.63 -20.05 0.61
C LYS A 205 9.75 -18.89 1.04
N PHE A 206 9.55 -17.93 0.13
CA PHE A 206 8.66 -16.81 0.35
C PHE A 206 7.38 -16.98 -0.45
N THR A 207 6.25 -16.75 0.21
CA THR A 207 4.91 -16.70 -0.38
C THR A 207 4.24 -15.37 -0.05
N GLY A 208 3.16 -15.04 -0.72
CA GLY A 208 2.44 -13.79 -0.46
C GLY A 208 1.09 -13.74 -1.18
N SER A 209 0.40 -12.63 -1.02
CA SER A 209 -0.88 -12.36 -1.68
C SER A 209 -0.72 -12.27 -3.20
N THR A 210 -1.84 -12.20 -3.91
CA THR A 210 -1.86 -12.06 -5.38
C THR A 210 -1.09 -10.83 -5.85
N LYS A 211 -1.08 -9.72 -5.08
CA LYS A 211 -0.27 -8.54 -5.41
C LYS A 211 1.23 -8.85 -5.53
N LEU A 212 1.74 -9.75 -4.68
CA LEU A 212 3.14 -10.17 -4.75
C LEU A 212 3.39 -11.29 -5.77
N LYS A 213 2.39 -12.08 -6.13
CA LYS A 213 2.49 -13.08 -7.20
C LYS A 213 2.69 -12.44 -8.58
N ILE A 214 2.06 -11.29 -8.82
CA ILE A 214 2.21 -10.53 -10.09
C ILE A 214 3.38 -9.54 -10.06
N HIS A 215 4.01 -9.34 -8.90
CA HIS A 215 5.12 -8.41 -8.77
C HIS A 215 6.39 -8.96 -9.44
N ASP A 216 6.99 -8.19 -10.34
CA ASP A 216 8.23 -8.58 -11.02
C ASP A 216 9.44 -8.48 -10.07
N VAL A 217 10.02 -9.63 -9.73
CA VAL A 217 11.20 -9.73 -8.86
C VAL A 217 12.52 -9.86 -9.65
N ARG A 218 12.49 -9.90 -10.99
CA ARG A 218 13.68 -10.09 -11.81
C ARG A 218 14.78 -9.06 -11.58
N PRO A 219 14.50 -7.74 -11.44
CA PRO A 219 15.57 -6.77 -11.18
C PRO A 219 16.34 -7.06 -9.88
N VAL A 220 15.65 -7.62 -8.88
CA VAL A 220 16.29 -8.05 -7.64
C VAL A 220 16.94 -9.41 -7.80
N GLN A 221 16.33 -10.33 -8.52
CA GLN A 221 16.89 -11.65 -8.83
C GLN A 221 18.27 -11.54 -9.50
N ASP A 222 18.41 -10.60 -10.44
CA ASP A 222 19.67 -10.38 -11.18
C ASP A 222 20.75 -9.73 -10.29
N LEU A 223 20.35 -8.99 -9.25
CA LEU A 223 21.27 -8.35 -8.31
C LEU A 223 21.78 -9.30 -7.21
N LEU A 224 20.95 -10.24 -6.75
CA LEU A 224 21.23 -11.07 -5.57
C LEU A 224 22.53 -11.90 -5.64
N PRO A 225 23.02 -12.38 -6.81
CA PRO A 225 24.33 -13.05 -6.88
C PRO A 225 25.49 -12.19 -6.36
N GLN A 226 25.44 -10.87 -6.52
CA GLN A 226 26.44 -9.93 -5.98
C GLN A 226 26.36 -9.83 -4.45
N LEU A 227 25.21 -10.19 -3.85
CA LEU A 227 24.97 -10.26 -2.40
C LEU A 227 25.16 -11.69 -1.84
N GLY A 228 25.82 -12.58 -2.60
CA GLY A 228 26.09 -13.94 -2.17
C GLY A 228 24.85 -14.84 -2.07
N ALA A 229 23.79 -14.51 -2.79
CA ALA A 229 22.53 -15.23 -2.73
C ALA A 229 21.93 -15.51 -4.12
N ARG A 230 21.02 -16.47 -4.17
CA ARG A 230 20.25 -16.83 -5.37
C ARG A 230 18.77 -16.80 -5.07
N LEU A 231 18.00 -16.14 -5.92
CA LEU A 231 16.54 -16.16 -5.90
C LEU A 231 16.03 -16.97 -7.08
N THR A 232 15.15 -17.94 -6.81
CA THR A 232 14.54 -18.78 -7.85
C THR A 232 13.02 -18.68 -7.75
N VAL A 233 12.36 -18.24 -8.81
CA VAL A 233 10.90 -18.27 -8.92
C VAL A 233 10.48 -19.74 -9.04
N ILE A 234 9.53 -20.16 -8.20
CA ILE A 234 9.12 -21.56 -8.08
C ILE A 234 8.12 -21.93 -9.18
N GLU A 235 7.20 -21.03 -9.49
CA GLU A 235 6.21 -21.25 -10.54
C GLU A 235 6.85 -20.96 -11.91
N PRO A 236 6.91 -21.93 -12.81
CA PRO A 236 7.46 -21.71 -14.15
C PRO A 236 6.70 -20.57 -14.85
N HIS A 237 7.46 -19.67 -15.50
CA HIS A 237 6.94 -18.52 -16.24
C HIS A 237 6.24 -17.42 -15.42
N SER A 238 6.24 -17.52 -14.08
CA SER A 238 5.92 -16.40 -13.20
C SER A 238 7.14 -15.50 -13.03
N ASN A 239 6.91 -14.22 -12.75
CA ASN A 239 7.97 -13.27 -12.38
C ASN A 239 7.90 -12.87 -10.90
N GLY A 240 6.92 -13.38 -10.16
CA GLY A 240 6.65 -13.03 -8.77
C GLY A 240 6.73 -14.22 -7.81
N LEU A 241 6.13 -14.04 -6.64
CA LEU A 241 6.07 -15.09 -5.64
C LEU A 241 5.16 -16.26 -6.09
N PRO A 242 5.39 -17.49 -5.62
CA PRO A 242 6.38 -17.91 -4.62
C PRO A 242 7.81 -18.02 -5.16
N VAL A 243 8.77 -17.65 -4.30
CA VAL A 243 10.20 -17.73 -4.63
C VAL A 243 10.97 -18.54 -3.58
N ARG A 244 12.07 -19.14 -4.00
CA ARG A 244 13.07 -19.75 -3.10
C ARG A 244 14.30 -18.86 -3.07
N VAL A 245 14.83 -18.63 -1.89
CA VAL A 245 16.09 -17.92 -1.65
C VAL A 245 17.08 -18.88 -1.04
N GLU A 246 18.29 -18.87 -1.58
CA GLU A 246 19.44 -19.58 -1.05
C GLU A 246 20.56 -18.54 -0.86
N SER A 247 20.99 -18.34 0.37
CA SER A 247 22.05 -17.40 0.74
C SER A 247 23.24 -18.13 1.36
N SER A 248 24.45 -17.71 0.98
CA SER A 248 25.69 -18.15 1.60
C SER A 248 25.98 -17.49 2.94
N GLY A 249 25.25 -16.41 3.30
CA GLY A 249 25.56 -15.54 4.42
C GLY A 249 26.84 -14.70 4.26
N GLN A 250 27.48 -14.78 3.07
CA GLN A 250 28.67 -13.98 2.76
C GLN A 250 28.25 -12.76 1.95
N LEU A 251 28.39 -11.60 2.53
CA LEU A 251 28.03 -10.33 1.92
C LEU A 251 29.27 -9.57 1.48
N PRO A 252 29.22 -8.83 0.37
CA PRO A 252 30.31 -7.93 -0.03
C PRO A 252 30.36 -6.72 0.92
N GLU A 253 31.49 -6.02 0.98
CA GLU A 253 31.58 -4.73 1.67
C GLU A 253 30.85 -3.62 0.93
N ASN A 254 30.80 -3.71 -0.40
CA ASN A 254 30.22 -2.71 -1.29
C ASN A 254 29.31 -3.37 -2.32
N ILE A 255 28.23 -2.66 -2.68
CA ILE A 255 27.33 -3.06 -3.78
C ILE A 255 26.90 -1.82 -4.57
N THR A 256 26.75 -1.97 -5.87
CA THR A 256 26.15 -0.95 -6.74
C THR A 256 24.75 -1.36 -7.16
N ILE A 257 23.78 -0.50 -6.88
CA ILE A 257 22.38 -0.73 -7.23
C ILE A 257 22.12 -0.15 -8.63
N PRO A 258 21.76 -0.98 -9.63
CA PRO A 258 21.46 -0.50 -10.97
C PRO A 258 20.10 0.19 -11.03
N ALA A 259 19.88 0.98 -12.09
CA ALA A 259 18.56 1.50 -12.42
C ALA A 259 17.51 0.37 -12.56
N GLY A 260 16.25 0.66 -12.22
CA GLY A 260 15.17 -0.33 -12.32
C GLY A 260 14.98 -1.22 -11.08
N VAL A 261 15.92 -1.27 -10.15
CA VAL A 261 15.71 -1.90 -8.84
C VAL A 261 14.73 -1.06 -8.00
N SER A 262 13.84 -1.73 -7.29
CA SER A 262 12.82 -1.04 -6.48
C SER A 262 13.43 -0.20 -5.35
N LYS A 263 13.02 1.06 -5.22
CA LYS A 263 13.38 1.94 -4.09
C LYS A 263 13.04 1.31 -2.73
N LYS A 264 11.98 0.49 -2.67
CA LYS A 264 11.60 -0.28 -1.47
C LYS A 264 12.60 -1.38 -1.14
N PHE A 265 13.22 -2.01 -2.15
CA PHE A 265 14.29 -2.97 -1.94
C PHE A 265 15.53 -2.30 -1.36
N VAL A 266 15.93 -1.15 -1.91
CA VAL A 266 17.08 -0.39 -1.41
C VAL A 266 16.88 -0.02 0.06
N LEU A 267 15.72 0.55 0.41
CA LEU A 267 15.43 0.89 1.81
C LEU A 267 15.41 -0.35 2.72
N ALA A 268 14.84 -1.45 2.25
CA ALA A 268 14.83 -2.72 2.98
C ALA A 268 16.25 -3.28 3.19
N LEU A 269 17.12 -3.15 2.19
CA LEU A 269 18.52 -3.55 2.28
C LEU A 269 19.28 -2.70 3.31
N VAL A 270 19.06 -1.38 3.33
CA VAL A 270 19.64 -0.47 4.35
C VAL A 270 19.21 -0.92 5.75
N VAL A 271 17.91 -1.17 5.96
CA VAL A 271 17.39 -1.61 7.26
C VAL A 271 17.97 -2.97 7.65
N ALA A 272 18.00 -3.95 6.74
CA ALA A 272 18.54 -5.27 7.04
C ALA A 272 20.06 -5.25 7.27
N ALA A 273 20.80 -4.37 6.58
CA ALA A 273 22.24 -4.23 6.72
C ALA A 273 22.68 -3.84 8.14
N THR A 274 21.79 -3.26 8.94
CA THR A 274 22.04 -3.01 10.37
C THR A 274 22.27 -4.29 11.18
N THR A 275 21.93 -5.45 10.62
CA THR A 275 22.18 -6.78 11.24
C THR A 275 23.40 -7.50 10.64
N TYR A 276 24.08 -6.90 9.65
CA TYR A 276 25.21 -7.52 8.97
C TYR A 276 26.51 -7.28 9.71
N LYS A 277 27.32 -8.33 9.87
CA LYS A 277 28.56 -8.27 10.68
C LYS A 277 29.59 -7.24 10.18
N SER A 278 29.67 -7.05 8.87
CA SER A 278 30.62 -6.11 8.22
C SER A 278 30.00 -4.76 7.87
N GLY A 279 28.69 -4.58 8.15
CA GLY A 279 27.97 -3.45 7.59
C GLY A 279 27.79 -3.59 6.07
N LEU A 280 27.49 -2.50 5.38
CA LEU A 280 27.37 -2.48 3.92
C LEU A 280 27.45 -1.06 3.38
N THR A 281 28.25 -0.85 2.33
CA THR A 281 28.21 0.38 1.53
C THR A 281 27.43 0.14 0.23
N ILE A 282 26.41 0.97 -0.01
CA ILE A 282 25.47 0.84 -1.12
C ILE A 282 25.64 2.05 -2.04
N HIS A 283 26.18 1.85 -3.24
CA HIS A 283 26.27 2.89 -4.27
C HIS A 283 25.00 2.91 -5.09
N LEU A 284 24.42 4.08 -5.26
CA LEU A 284 23.14 4.28 -5.92
C LEU A 284 23.33 4.81 -7.34
N HIS A 285 22.54 4.29 -8.29
CA HIS A 285 22.39 4.91 -9.59
C HIS A 285 21.69 6.28 -9.45
N ASP A 286 21.99 7.22 -10.34
CA ASP A 286 21.48 8.61 -10.29
C ASP A 286 19.95 8.70 -10.20
N SER A 287 19.22 7.71 -10.75
CA SER A 287 17.74 7.65 -10.65
C SER A 287 17.19 7.54 -9.22
N PHE A 288 18.04 7.28 -8.24
CA PHE A 288 17.65 7.22 -6.82
C PHE A 288 17.83 8.55 -6.08
N SER A 289 18.64 9.48 -6.62
CA SER A 289 19.00 10.74 -5.96
C SER A 289 17.78 11.60 -5.56
N SER A 290 16.72 11.56 -6.35
CA SER A 290 15.44 12.26 -6.10
C SER A 290 14.45 11.44 -5.26
N SER A 291 14.82 10.24 -4.77
CA SER A 291 13.87 9.36 -4.08
C SER A 291 13.40 9.90 -2.73
N LYS A 292 12.15 10.36 -2.68
CA LYS A 292 11.48 10.80 -1.45
C LYS A 292 11.44 9.69 -0.39
N LEU A 293 11.19 8.43 -0.82
CA LEU A 293 11.13 7.27 0.06
C LEU A 293 12.47 7.03 0.77
N LEU A 294 13.59 7.08 0.03
CA LEU A 294 14.91 6.87 0.60
C LEU A 294 15.27 8.01 1.56
N ARG A 295 15.10 9.27 1.16
CA ARG A 295 15.37 10.41 2.03
C ARG A 295 14.57 10.35 3.33
N LYS A 296 13.24 10.06 3.25
CA LYS A 296 12.40 9.92 4.43
C LYS A 296 12.87 8.77 5.33
N GLY A 297 13.05 7.58 4.75
CA GLY A 297 13.40 6.39 5.52
C GLY A 297 14.79 6.47 6.14
N ILE A 298 15.79 6.93 5.38
CA ILE A 298 17.17 7.06 5.87
C ILE A 298 17.27 8.20 6.89
N GLY A 299 16.66 9.36 6.64
CA GLY A 299 16.63 10.46 7.60
C GLY A 299 15.99 10.06 8.94
N PHE A 300 14.92 9.26 8.89
CA PHE A 300 14.33 8.68 10.09
C PHE A 300 15.28 7.71 10.82
N LEU A 301 16.00 6.86 10.08
CA LEU A 301 16.99 5.94 10.67
C LEU A 301 18.17 6.67 11.30
N GLN A 302 18.66 7.74 10.68
CA GLN A 302 19.79 8.53 11.18
C GLN A 302 19.52 9.16 12.56
N HIS A 303 18.25 9.39 12.90
CA HIS A 303 17.88 9.83 14.24
C HIS A 303 18.20 8.77 15.32
N TYR A 304 18.12 7.48 14.97
CA TYR A 304 18.38 6.36 15.89
C TYR A 304 19.75 5.71 15.69
N ILE A 305 20.35 5.91 14.52
CA ILE A 305 21.64 5.35 14.11
C ILE A 305 22.46 6.49 13.49
N PRO A 306 23.09 7.35 14.33
CA PRO A 306 23.83 8.52 13.84
C PRO A 306 25.01 8.18 12.93
N GLU A 307 25.56 6.96 13.05
CA GLU A 307 26.67 6.47 12.24
C GLU A 307 26.25 6.12 10.80
N LEU A 308 24.97 6.00 10.51
CA LEU A 308 24.43 5.78 9.17
C LEU A 308 24.68 7.03 8.32
N GLN A 309 25.43 6.89 7.23
CA GLN A 309 25.77 8.01 6.33
C GLN A 309 24.98 7.91 5.04
N TYR A 310 24.55 9.05 4.53
CA TYR A 310 23.86 9.17 3.23
C TYR A 310 24.19 10.52 2.60
N ASP A 311 24.79 10.50 1.42
CA ASP A 311 25.21 11.68 0.64
C ASP A 311 24.37 11.90 -0.65
N GLY A 312 23.34 11.09 -0.86
CA GLY A 312 22.51 11.11 -2.08
C GLY A 312 22.98 10.13 -3.17
N ALA A 313 24.26 9.80 -3.23
CA ALA A 313 24.84 8.86 -4.19
C ALA A 313 25.22 7.52 -3.52
N SER A 314 25.53 7.55 -2.24
CA SER A 314 25.89 6.36 -1.48
C SER A 314 25.26 6.34 -0.08
N ILE A 315 25.07 5.12 0.44
CA ILE A 315 24.58 4.87 1.80
C ILE A 315 25.57 3.93 2.47
N THR A 316 26.14 4.35 3.60
CA THR A 316 27.04 3.52 4.40
C THR A 316 26.36 3.12 5.70
N VAL A 317 26.09 1.83 5.86
CA VAL A 317 25.51 1.23 7.06
C VAL A 317 26.63 0.66 7.93
N PRO A 318 26.75 1.07 9.20
CA PRO A 318 27.80 0.58 10.09
C PRO A 318 27.65 -0.91 10.39
N PRO A 319 28.74 -1.61 10.79
CA PRO A 319 28.70 -3.03 11.13
C PRO A 319 27.85 -3.31 12.39
N ALA A 320 27.19 -4.47 12.42
CA ALA A 320 26.45 -4.96 13.59
C ALA A 320 27.40 -5.37 14.74
N PRO A 321 26.94 -5.35 16.01
CA PRO A 321 25.59 -5.00 16.43
C PRO A 321 25.35 -3.51 16.53
N ILE A 322 24.21 -3.04 16.01
CA ILE A 322 23.75 -1.68 16.23
C ILE A 322 22.85 -1.68 17.46
N SER A 323 23.11 -0.78 18.40
CA SER A 323 22.28 -0.60 19.59
C SER A 323 21.40 0.65 19.43
N LEU A 324 20.09 0.43 19.54
CA LEU A 324 19.14 1.54 19.64
C LEU A 324 19.13 2.01 21.10
N ASN A 325 19.64 3.21 21.37
CA ASN A 325 19.75 3.79 22.72
C ASN A 325 18.41 4.39 23.19
N VAL A 326 17.30 3.79 22.78
CA VAL A 326 15.93 4.22 23.14
C VAL A 326 15.09 3.00 23.54
N SER A 327 14.23 3.17 24.51
CA SER A 327 13.30 2.13 24.97
C SER A 327 11.91 2.23 24.32
N ALA A 328 11.59 3.38 23.73
CA ALA A 328 10.32 3.61 23.05
C ALA A 328 10.51 4.51 21.82
N VAL A 329 9.70 4.27 20.81
CA VAL A 329 9.68 5.04 19.56
C VAL A 329 8.25 5.45 19.24
N ASP A 330 8.04 6.76 19.07
CA ASP A 330 6.83 7.32 18.47
C ASP A 330 7.00 7.40 16.95
N ILE A 331 6.14 6.70 16.22
CA ILE A 331 6.16 6.70 14.76
C ILE A 331 5.49 7.98 14.25
N PRO A 332 6.14 8.74 13.35
CA PRO A 332 5.53 9.93 12.77
C PRO A 332 4.22 9.64 12.02
N VAL A 333 3.40 10.67 11.94
CA VAL A 333 2.13 10.67 11.20
C VAL A 333 2.38 10.35 9.72
N ASP A 334 1.42 9.65 9.08
CA ASP A 334 1.36 9.51 7.62
C ASP A 334 0.62 10.73 7.04
N PRO A 335 1.32 11.68 6.38
CA PRO A 335 0.66 12.88 5.86
C PRO A 335 -0.35 12.57 4.77
N LEU A 336 -0.05 11.61 3.88
CA LEU A 336 -0.94 11.25 2.77
C LEU A 336 -2.32 10.79 3.24
N MET A 337 -2.38 10.03 4.33
CA MET A 337 -3.67 9.63 4.93
C MET A 337 -4.28 10.74 5.78
N SER A 338 -3.47 11.36 6.62
CA SER A 338 -3.94 12.30 7.64
C SER A 338 -4.54 13.55 7.03
N LEU A 339 -3.97 14.06 5.94
CA LEU A 339 -4.48 15.25 5.25
C LEU A 339 -5.91 15.06 4.72
N HIS A 340 -6.32 13.81 4.38
CA HIS A 340 -7.72 13.56 3.97
C HIS A 340 -8.73 13.76 5.12
N LEU A 341 -8.33 13.60 6.38
CA LEU A 341 -9.17 14.04 7.51
C LEU A 341 -9.02 15.53 7.79
N LEU A 342 -7.80 16.04 7.70
CA LEU A 342 -7.51 17.44 8.01
C LEU A 342 -8.31 18.40 7.13
N VAL A 343 -8.62 18.03 5.89
CA VAL A 343 -9.39 18.85 4.96
C VAL A 343 -10.91 18.75 5.14
N MET A 344 -11.41 17.93 6.07
CA MET A 344 -12.86 17.79 6.29
C MET A 344 -13.59 19.12 6.52
N PRO A 345 -13.04 20.13 7.23
CA PRO A 345 -13.70 21.44 7.39
C PRO A 345 -13.98 22.15 6.07
N PHE A 346 -13.22 21.88 5.00
CA PHE A 346 -13.50 22.40 3.68
C PHE A 346 -14.85 21.91 3.13
N PHE A 347 -15.28 20.70 3.45
CA PHE A 347 -16.53 20.11 2.97
C PHE A 347 -17.71 20.32 3.92
N THR A 348 -17.43 20.46 5.23
CA THR A 348 -18.46 20.36 6.28
C THR A 348 -18.49 21.56 7.21
N ASP A 349 -17.48 22.44 7.19
CA ASP A 349 -17.14 23.38 8.24
C ASP A 349 -16.73 22.67 9.56
N GLY A 350 -16.50 23.41 10.66
CA GLY A 350 -16.09 22.83 11.94
C GLY A 350 -14.57 22.82 12.16
N THR A 351 -14.10 21.91 13.01
CA THR A 351 -12.70 21.83 13.44
C THR A 351 -12.22 20.39 13.40
N VAL A 352 -10.98 20.22 12.92
CA VAL A 352 -10.26 18.93 12.97
C VAL A 352 -8.95 19.13 13.69
N VAL A 353 -8.70 18.32 14.72
CA VAL A 353 -7.43 18.20 15.44
C VAL A 353 -6.90 16.79 15.23
N LEU A 354 -5.69 16.67 14.70
CA LEU A 354 -5.02 15.39 14.49
C LEU A 354 -3.77 15.29 15.35
N GLN A 355 -3.84 14.41 16.35
CA GLN A 355 -2.79 14.16 17.32
C GLN A 355 -1.66 13.32 16.75
N GLY A 356 -0.42 13.72 16.98
CA GLY A 356 0.79 12.99 16.64
C GLY A 356 1.88 13.85 16.00
N ARG A 357 3.12 13.43 16.17
CA ARG A 357 4.28 14.12 15.62
C ARG A 357 4.29 14.06 14.10
N TRP A 358 4.26 15.20 13.46
CA TRP A 358 4.35 15.31 12.01
C TRP A 358 5.80 15.12 11.55
N PRO A 359 6.03 14.52 10.36
CA PRO A 359 7.39 14.21 9.92
C PRO A 359 8.16 15.48 9.53
N GLU A 360 9.31 15.70 10.15
CA GLU A 360 10.21 16.83 9.87
C GLU A 360 10.81 16.75 8.45
N HIS A 361 11.03 15.54 7.95
CA HIS A 361 11.69 15.28 6.67
C HIS A 361 10.73 14.79 5.58
N ALA A 362 9.48 15.29 5.58
CA ALA A 362 8.57 15.07 4.47
C ALA A 362 8.74 16.19 3.43
N PRO A 363 9.58 16.02 2.40
CA PRO A 363 9.66 16.99 1.32
C PRO A 363 8.27 17.12 0.70
N HIS A 364 7.93 18.32 0.25
CA HIS A 364 6.63 18.65 -0.35
C HIS A 364 5.41 18.65 0.60
N LEU A 365 5.55 18.30 1.87
CA LEU A 365 4.46 18.48 2.82
C LEU A 365 4.12 19.98 2.94
N ARG A 366 5.15 20.85 2.95
CA ARG A 366 4.97 22.31 2.95
C ARG A 366 4.23 22.77 1.71
N ASP A 367 4.65 22.31 0.52
CA ASP A 367 4.02 22.69 -0.75
C ASP A 367 2.52 22.34 -0.74
N VAL A 368 2.17 21.15 -0.24
CA VAL A 368 0.77 20.73 -0.12
C VAL A 368 0.03 21.54 0.94
N MET A 369 0.66 21.86 2.07
CA MET A 369 0.03 22.68 3.10
C MET A 369 -0.27 24.09 2.59
N ASP A 370 0.63 24.67 1.79
CA ASP A 370 0.42 25.95 1.12
C ASP A 370 -0.78 25.89 0.16
N ILE A 371 -0.88 24.83 -0.66
CA ILE A 371 -2.04 24.57 -1.52
C ILE A 371 -3.33 24.46 -0.69
N LEU A 372 -3.33 23.74 0.44
CA LEU A 372 -4.51 23.63 1.29
C LEU A 372 -4.94 24.99 1.89
N GLN A 373 -3.98 25.85 2.20
CA GLN A 373 -4.27 27.23 2.63
C GLN A 373 -4.88 28.07 1.51
N GLU A 374 -4.44 27.89 0.24
CA GLU A 374 -5.07 28.52 -0.92
C GLU A 374 -6.53 28.07 -1.09
N PHE A 375 -6.89 26.83 -0.72
CA PHE A 375 -8.29 26.39 -0.64
C PHE A 375 -9.08 27.06 0.50
N GLY A 376 -8.43 27.90 1.29
CA GLY A 376 -9.02 28.66 2.38
C GLY A 376 -9.02 27.97 3.73
N LEU A 377 -8.29 26.87 3.89
CA LEU A 377 -8.12 26.23 5.19
C LEU A 377 -7.15 27.03 6.06
N GLN A 378 -7.52 27.26 7.29
CA GLN A 378 -6.65 27.79 8.33
C GLN A 378 -6.04 26.62 9.07
N ILE A 379 -4.73 26.41 8.87
CA ILE A 379 -4.01 25.29 9.43
C ILE A 379 -2.96 25.82 10.41
N SER A 380 -2.98 25.31 11.64
CA SER A 380 -1.93 25.53 12.63
C SER A 380 -1.29 24.21 13.02
N ALA A 381 0.04 24.16 12.99
CA ALA A 381 0.81 22.99 13.38
C ALA A 381 1.56 23.29 14.70
N GLU A 382 1.46 22.39 15.64
CA GLU A 382 2.21 22.33 16.88
C GLU A 382 3.06 21.05 16.90
N ASP A 383 3.91 20.88 17.90
CA ASP A 383 4.87 19.76 17.93
C ASP A 383 4.21 18.38 17.91
N ASP A 384 3.04 18.26 18.58
CA ASP A 384 2.34 17.01 18.81
C ASP A 384 0.97 16.91 18.13
N HIS A 385 0.47 17.97 17.50
CA HIS A 385 -0.80 17.96 16.79
C HIS A 385 -0.90 19.03 15.69
N ILE A 386 -1.86 18.85 14.80
CA ILE A 386 -2.21 19.81 13.76
C ILE A 386 -3.71 20.09 13.81
N THR A 387 -4.08 21.35 13.69
CA THR A 387 -5.47 21.79 13.68
C THR A 387 -5.83 22.43 12.36
N ALA A 388 -7.02 22.14 11.83
CA ALA A 388 -7.57 22.79 10.65
C ALA A 388 -8.99 23.29 10.91
N ARG A 389 -9.28 24.47 10.36
CA ARG A 389 -10.62 25.08 10.33
C ARG A 389 -10.87 25.68 8.96
N MET A 390 -12.14 25.84 8.60
CA MET A 390 -12.48 26.54 7.36
C MET A 390 -12.40 28.05 7.56
N GLY A 391 -11.65 28.72 6.69
CA GLY A 391 -11.65 30.16 6.53
C GLY A 391 -12.51 30.58 5.32
N THR A 392 -12.00 31.48 4.48
CA THR A 392 -12.71 31.96 3.29
C THR A 392 -12.48 31.03 2.10
N ARG A 393 -13.56 30.49 1.53
CA ARG A 393 -13.48 29.63 0.33
C ARG A 393 -13.20 30.48 -0.93
N PRO A 394 -12.19 30.13 -1.71
CA PRO A 394 -11.95 30.77 -3.01
C PRO A 394 -13.01 30.35 -4.04
N GLN A 395 -13.18 31.17 -5.07
CA GLN A 395 -14.06 30.82 -6.19
C GLN A 395 -13.34 30.08 -7.32
N GLN A 396 -12.07 30.41 -7.54
CA GLN A 396 -11.21 29.81 -8.56
C GLN A 396 -9.82 29.61 -7.99
N LEU A 397 -9.15 28.55 -8.41
CA LEU A 397 -7.77 28.26 -8.03
C LEU A 397 -6.97 27.76 -9.22
N SER A 398 -5.67 28.06 -9.20
CA SER A 398 -4.67 27.47 -10.09
C SER A 398 -3.40 27.21 -9.30
N PHE A 399 -2.90 25.98 -9.29
CA PHE A 399 -1.70 25.59 -8.57
C PHE A 399 -0.96 24.46 -9.27
N ASP A 400 0.30 24.24 -8.88
CA ASP A 400 1.20 23.25 -9.45
C ASP A 400 1.49 22.15 -8.43
N ILE A 401 1.27 20.88 -8.83
CA ILE A 401 1.57 19.70 -8.03
C ILE A 401 2.64 18.81 -8.65
N THR A 402 3.35 19.24 -9.66
CA THR A 402 4.38 18.43 -10.35
C THR A 402 5.43 17.87 -9.36
N SER A 403 5.77 18.64 -8.33
CA SER A 403 6.69 18.23 -7.27
C SER A 403 6.07 17.26 -6.25
N CYS A 404 4.73 17.29 -6.09
CA CYS A 404 4.00 16.57 -5.02
C CYS A 404 2.79 15.78 -5.54
N GLN A 405 2.93 15.19 -6.70
CA GLN A 405 1.83 14.54 -7.46
C GLN A 405 1.23 13.32 -6.75
N GLU A 406 1.89 12.76 -5.75
CA GLU A 406 1.32 11.76 -4.85
C GLU A 406 0.08 12.24 -4.08
N TYR A 407 -0.09 13.57 -3.95
CA TYR A 407 -1.28 14.19 -3.32
C TYR A 407 -2.41 14.48 -4.31
N LEU A 408 -2.28 14.10 -5.59
CA LEU A 408 -3.33 14.31 -6.60
C LEU A 408 -4.72 13.81 -6.14
N PRO A 409 -4.88 12.65 -5.47
CA PRO A 409 -6.20 12.22 -4.98
C PRO A 409 -6.84 13.23 -4.04
N LEU A 410 -6.09 13.78 -3.08
CA LEU A 410 -6.55 14.77 -2.12
C LEU A 410 -6.94 16.08 -2.79
N VAL A 411 -6.03 16.59 -3.62
CA VAL A 411 -6.19 17.88 -4.31
C VAL A 411 -7.34 17.83 -5.31
N LEU A 412 -7.50 16.71 -6.03
CA LEU A 412 -8.63 16.49 -6.91
C LEU A 412 -9.96 16.50 -6.13
N ALA A 413 -10.02 15.82 -4.99
CA ALA A 413 -11.22 15.81 -4.16
C ALA A 413 -11.61 17.23 -3.70
N MET A 414 -10.64 18.03 -3.29
CA MET A 414 -10.88 19.44 -2.92
C MET A 414 -11.29 20.28 -4.12
N SER A 415 -10.64 20.10 -5.27
CA SER A 415 -11.00 20.80 -6.50
C SER A 415 -12.44 20.53 -6.93
N MET A 416 -12.90 19.27 -6.78
CA MET A 416 -14.29 18.88 -6.98
C MET A 416 -15.25 19.49 -5.95
N GLY A 417 -14.73 19.92 -4.82
CA GLY A 417 -15.48 20.61 -3.77
C GLY A 417 -15.68 22.11 -4.01
N LEU A 418 -14.93 22.72 -4.92
CA LEU A 418 -15.08 24.12 -5.28
C LEU A 418 -16.34 24.36 -6.11
N ARG A 419 -16.90 25.57 -5.98
CA ARG A 419 -18.05 26.00 -6.81
C ARG A 419 -17.65 26.48 -8.20
N GLY A 420 -16.37 26.76 -8.43
CA GLY A 420 -15.83 27.31 -9.66
C GLY A 420 -14.74 26.45 -10.28
N LYS A 421 -14.07 27.00 -11.28
CA LYS A 421 -13.03 26.31 -12.04
C LYS A 421 -11.75 26.17 -11.20
N CYS A 422 -11.17 24.96 -11.24
CA CYS A 422 -9.85 24.69 -10.70
C CYS A 422 -8.92 24.19 -11.81
N THR A 423 -7.69 24.72 -11.86
CA THR A 423 -6.65 24.33 -12.82
C THR A 423 -5.46 23.77 -12.04
N ILE A 424 -5.09 22.54 -12.34
CA ILE A 424 -4.00 21.80 -11.68
C ILE A 424 -2.91 21.55 -12.71
N THR A 425 -1.71 22.09 -12.49
CA THR A 425 -0.53 21.75 -13.28
C THR A 425 0.06 20.44 -12.75
N LEU A 426 0.31 19.48 -13.65
CA LEU A 426 0.78 18.15 -13.31
C LEU A 426 1.59 17.52 -14.47
N ASP A 427 2.36 16.47 -14.16
CA ASP A 427 2.99 15.60 -15.14
C ASP A 427 1.97 14.58 -15.64
N THR A 428 1.62 14.63 -16.92
CA THR A 428 0.61 13.78 -17.54
C THR A 428 1.03 12.31 -17.68
N GLU A 429 2.32 12.00 -17.59
CA GLU A 429 2.83 10.63 -17.64
C GLU A 429 2.70 9.91 -16.28
N HIS A 430 2.35 10.64 -15.23
CA HIS A 430 2.16 10.03 -13.91
C HIS A 430 0.89 9.17 -13.88
N GLU A 431 1.01 7.94 -13.38
CA GLU A 431 -0.11 6.95 -13.32
C GLU A 431 -1.38 7.47 -12.64
N GLY A 432 -1.24 8.43 -11.71
CA GLY A 432 -2.37 9.03 -11.01
C GLY A 432 -3.33 9.80 -11.93
N VAL A 433 -2.87 10.24 -13.10
CA VAL A 433 -3.69 11.00 -14.06
C VAL A 433 -4.76 10.09 -14.68
N GLU A 434 -4.41 8.86 -15.03
CA GLU A 434 -5.37 7.87 -15.54
C GLU A 434 -6.45 7.57 -14.48
N TYR A 435 -6.06 7.44 -13.22
CA TYR A 435 -7.02 7.21 -12.13
C TYR A 435 -7.92 8.43 -11.87
N ALA A 436 -7.40 9.64 -12.03
CA ALA A 436 -8.19 10.87 -11.95
C ALA A 436 -9.23 10.94 -13.07
N GLN A 437 -8.85 10.61 -14.30
CA GLN A 437 -9.75 10.55 -15.45
C GLN A 437 -10.87 9.53 -15.22
N ASP A 438 -10.51 8.29 -14.85
CA ASP A 438 -11.48 7.22 -14.60
C ASP A 438 -12.50 7.61 -13.50
N LEU A 439 -12.04 8.27 -12.44
CA LEU A 439 -12.91 8.79 -11.39
C LEU A 439 -13.85 9.89 -11.89
N LEU A 440 -13.31 10.87 -12.62
CA LEU A 440 -14.09 11.99 -13.14
C LEU A 440 -15.14 11.52 -14.17
N GLU A 441 -14.78 10.58 -15.03
CA GLU A 441 -15.71 9.94 -15.97
C GLU A 441 -16.81 9.16 -15.26
N ASN A 442 -16.47 8.39 -14.22
CA ASN A 442 -17.44 7.67 -13.42
C ASN A 442 -18.43 8.61 -12.73
N LEU A 443 -17.97 9.79 -12.30
CA LEU A 443 -18.81 10.83 -11.70
C LEU A 443 -19.59 11.66 -12.73
N GLY A 444 -19.31 11.53 -14.05
CA GLY A 444 -19.86 12.39 -15.09
C GLY A 444 -19.46 13.86 -14.92
N ALA A 445 -18.31 14.10 -14.31
CA ALA A 445 -17.79 15.45 -14.06
C ALA A 445 -17.19 16.05 -15.34
N GLY A 446 -17.39 17.35 -15.57
CA GLY A 446 -16.74 18.06 -16.67
C GLY A 446 -15.27 18.34 -16.34
N TYR A 447 -14.37 17.89 -17.21
CA TYR A 447 -12.93 18.12 -17.08
C TYR A 447 -12.25 18.24 -18.45
N VAL A 448 -11.04 18.80 -18.47
CA VAL A 448 -10.15 18.84 -19.65
C VAL A 448 -8.73 18.57 -19.17
N ILE A 449 -7.99 17.74 -19.90
CA ILE A 449 -6.55 17.54 -19.69
C ILE A 449 -5.85 17.87 -21.00
N GLU A 450 -5.08 18.95 -21.00
CA GLU A 450 -4.30 19.43 -22.15
C GLU A 450 -3.02 20.10 -21.64
N ASP A 451 -1.92 19.90 -22.34
CA ASP A 451 -0.63 20.58 -22.11
C ASP A 451 -0.14 20.57 -20.65
N GLY A 452 -0.31 19.45 -19.94
CA GLY A 452 0.10 19.34 -18.53
C GLY A 452 -0.86 20.01 -17.53
N LEU A 453 -2.05 20.42 -17.97
CA LEU A 453 -3.07 21.07 -17.15
C LEU A 453 -4.31 20.19 -17.05
N LEU A 454 -4.70 19.86 -15.82
CA LEU A 454 -6.00 19.28 -15.51
C LEU A 454 -6.95 20.39 -15.03
N GLN A 455 -8.01 20.63 -15.77
CA GLN A 455 -9.07 21.57 -15.41
C GLN A 455 -10.32 20.81 -14.97
N VAL A 456 -10.86 21.14 -13.80
CA VAL A 456 -12.09 20.58 -13.25
C VAL A 456 -13.08 21.70 -12.89
N GLY A 457 -14.35 21.32 -12.59
CA GLY A 457 -15.40 22.30 -12.32
C GLY A 457 -16.02 22.89 -13.58
N LEU A 458 -15.83 22.24 -14.72
CA LEU A 458 -16.46 22.59 -15.99
C LEU A 458 -17.90 22.03 -16.03
N PRO A 459 -18.81 22.64 -16.86
CA PRO A 459 -20.11 22.06 -17.11
C PRO A 459 -19.96 20.63 -17.66
N GLY A 460 -20.39 19.64 -16.94
CA GLY A 460 -20.36 18.24 -17.37
C GLY A 460 -21.75 17.72 -17.71
N THR A 461 -21.81 16.71 -18.57
CA THR A 461 -23.01 15.91 -18.75
C THR A 461 -23.13 14.99 -17.53
N ARG A 462 -23.98 15.35 -16.57
CA ARG A 462 -24.21 14.56 -15.35
C ARG A 462 -24.90 13.21 -15.66
N LYS A 463 -24.21 12.31 -16.32
CA LYS A 463 -24.52 10.90 -16.24
C LYS A 463 -23.55 10.29 -15.22
N VAL A 464 -23.98 10.25 -13.97
CA VAL A 464 -23.33 9.39 -12.97
C VAL A 464 -23.36 7.97 -13.54
N SER A 465 -22.22 7.32 -13.58
CA SER A 465 -22.15 5.93 -14.03
C SER A 465 -23.04 5.07 -13.11
N GLU A 466 -23.86 4.20 -13.70
CA GLU A 466 -24.64 3.22 -12.93
C GLU A 466 -23.75 2.15 -12.29
N SER A 467 -22.50 2.04 -12.73
CA SER A 467 -21.52 1.09 -12.19
C SER A 467 -20.69 1.70 -11.06
N PRO A 468 -20.59 1.00 -9.92
CA PRO A 468 -19.73 1.43 -8.82
C PRO A 468 -18.26 1.55 -9.26
N TRP A 469 -17.59 2.58 -8.79
CA TRP A 469 -16.18 2.82 -9.12
C TRP A 469 -15.24 1.88 -8.34
N GLN A 470 -14.23 1.36 -9.01
CA GLN A 470 -13.18 0.55 -8.41
C GLN A 470 -11.96 1.42 -8.11
N SER A 471 -11.80 1.83 -6.86
CA SER A 471 -10.65 2.62 -6.44
C SER A 471 -9.32 1.85 -6.66
N PRO A 472 -8.29 2.48 -7.26
CA PRO A 472 -6.98 1.82 -7.47
C PRO A 472 -6.19 1.61 -6.18
N GLY A 473 -6.51 2.33 -5.10
CA GLY A 473 -5.81 2.21 -3.84
C GLY A 473 -6.39 3.06 -2.70
N PRO A 474 -5.82 2.95 -1.49
CA PRO A 474 -6.35 3.59 -0.30
C PRO A 474 -6.56 5.10 -0.43
N TYR A 475 -5.60 5.82 -0.99
CA TYR A 475 -5.68 7.28 -1.13
C TYR A 475 -6.81 7.72 -2.07
N TRP A 476 -7.07 6.96 -3.12
CA TRP A 476 -8.18 7.20 -4.03
C TRP A 476 -9.53 6.85 -3.39
N THR A 477 -9.56 5.85 -2.50
CA THR A 477 -10.75 5.56 -1.69
C THR A 477 -11.06 6.73 -0.75
N LEU A 478 -10.04 7.32 -0.12
CA LEU A 478 -10.18 8.51 0.72
C LEU A 478 -10.69 9.70 -0.10
N ALA A 479 -10.13 9.93 -1.31
CA ALA A 479 -10.62 10.97 -2.22
C ALA A 479 -12.09 10.77 -2.60
N GLY A 480 -12.50 9.54 -2.95
CA GLY A 480 -13.90 9.20 -3.22
C GLY A 480 -14.82 9.48 -2.03
N ALA A 481 -14.35 9.19 -0.81
CA ALA A 481 -15.08 9.51 0.41
C ALA A 481 -15.27 11.03 0.59
N LEU A 482 -14.23 11.84 0.34
CA LEU A 482 -14.34 13.31 0.37
C LEU A 482 -15.27 13.85 -0.72
N ILE A 483 -15.13 13.36 -1.95
CA ILE A 483 -15.97 13.78 -3.08
C ILE A 483 -17.45 13.49 -2.81
N SER A 484 -17.78 12.44 -2.03
CA SER A 484 -19.17 12.12 -1.70
C SER A 484 -19.90 13.22 -0.92
N PHE A 485 -19.20 14.16 -0.28
CA PHE A 485 -19.84 15.34 0.32
C PHE A 485 -20.40 16.30 -0.73
N THR A 486 -19.82 16.37 -1.92
CA THR A 486 -20.27 17.24 -3.01
C THR A 486 -21.05 16.49 -4.08
N HIS A 487 -20.78 15.20 -4.24
CA HIS A 487 -21.42 14.26 -5.17
C HIS A 487 -21.99 13.07 -4.39
N PRO A 488 -23.12 13.25 -3.65
CA PRO A 488 -23.73 12.14 -2.89
C PRO A 488 -24.08 10.97 -3.81
N GLY A 489 -23.83 9.75 -3.33
CA GLY A 489 -24.07 8.54 -4.10
C GLY A 489 -22.85 7.96 -4.79
N VAL A 490 -21.65 8.47 -4.51
CA VAL A 490 -20.40 7.78 -4.92
C VAL A 490 -20.40 6.37 -4.36
N CYS A 491 -20.34 5.38 -5.24
CA CYS A 491 -20.35 3.96 -4.88
C CYS A 491 -18.97 3.33 -5.18
N LEU A 492 -18.39 2.67 -4.18
CA LEU A 492 -17.08 2.02 -4.25
C LEU A 492 -17.22 0.49 -4.18
N THR A 493 -16.57 -0.25 -5.10
CA THR A 493 -16.60 -1.73 -5.11
C THR A 493 -15.60 -2.37 -4.16
N ASN A 494 -14.55 -1.66 -3.76
CA ASN A 494 -13.44 -2.16 -2.96
C ASN A 494 -13.09 -1.20 -1.83
N ALA A 495 -14.11 -0.70 -1.16
CA ALA A 495 -13.99 0.26 -0.07
C ALA A 495 -13.12 -0.23 1.11
N ASP A 496 -12.97 -1.54 1.25
CA ASP A 496 -12.16 -2.21 2.27
C ASP A 496 -10.64 -2.08 2.04
N ASN A 497 -10.20 -1.62 0.87
CA ASN A 497 -8.77 -1.44 0.61
C ASN A 497 -8.10 -0.47 1.59
N ILE A 498 -8.85 0.51 2.13
CA ILE A 498 -8.37 1.41 3.18
C ILE A 498 -8.26 0.70 4.54
N SER A 499 -9.14 -0.26 4.83
CA SER A 499 -9.17 -0.96 6.13
C SER A 499 -7.90 -1.76 6.39
N SER A 500 -7.22 -2.22 5.34
CA SER A 500 -5.94 -2.95 5.47
C SER A 500 -4.79 -2.08 6.00
N VAL A 501 -4.86 -0.76 5.81
CA VAL A 501 -3.85 0.23 6.24
C VAL A 501 -4.36 1.11 7.37
N TRP A 502 -5.65 1.46 7.35
CA TRP A 502 -6.33 2.28 8.35
C TRP A 502 -7.69 1.70 8.74
N PRO A 503 -7.74 0.72 9.66
CA PRO A 503 -8.96 -0.03 10.00
C PRO A 503 -10.11 0.82 10.55
N TRP A 504 -9.78 1.98 11.12
CA TRP A 504 -10.75 2.85 11.77
C TRP A 504 -11.40 3.88 10.84
N PHE A 505 -10.91 4.04 9.59
CA PHE A 505 -11.36 5.11 8.70
C PHE A 505 -12.88 5.09 8.49
N TRP A 506 -13.46 3.95 8.11
CA TRP A 506 -14.90 3.87 7.88
C TRP A 506 -15.71 4.09 9.16
N LYS A 507 -15.20 3.66 10.31
CA LYS A 507 -15.83 3.94 11.59
C LYS A 507 -15.82 5.44 11.89
N ILE A 508 -14.73 6.15 11.61
CA ILE A 508 -14.65 7.61 11.71
C ILE A 508 -15.65 8.25 10.75
N PHE A 509 -15.59 7.92 9.47
CA PHE A 509 -16.39 8.54 8.41
C PHE A 509 -17.89 8.35 8.60
N MET A 510 -18.35 7.16 9.00
CA MET A 510 -19.77 6.86 9.21
C MET A 510 -20.35 7.45 10.48
N ASN A 511 -19.52 7.89 11.42
CA ASN A 511 -19.95 8.51 12.67
C ASN A 511 -19.68 10.02 12.72
N LEU A 512 -19.47 10.65 11.59
CA LEU A 512 -19.43 12.11 11.50
C LEU A 512 -20.80 12.69 11.92
N PRO A 513 -20.88 13.85 12.61
CA PRO A 513 -19.76 14.81 12.79
C PRO A 513 -18.85 14.57 14.01
N ASN A 514 -19.19 13.67 14.95
CA ASN A 514 -18.47 13.47 16.22
C ASN A 514 -17.97 12.02 16.36
N PRO A 515 -16.95 11.60 15.59
CA PRO A 515 -16.52 10.20 15.57
C PRO A 515 -15.80 9.75 16.85
N GLN A 516 -15.27 10.66 17.67
CA GLN A 516 -14.56 10.35 18.92
C GLN A 516 -15.42 9.59 19.92
N ASP A 517 -16.72 9.89 20.00
CA ASP A 517 -17.68 9.24 20.90
C ASP A 517 -17.78 7.72 20.64
N PHE A 518 -17.46 7.27 19.43
CA PHE A 518 -17.51 5.87 19.02
C PHE A 518 -16.15 5.18 19.04
N ILE A 519 -15.06 5.95 18.97
CA ILE A 519 -13.68 5.42 18.97
C ILE A 519 -13.16 5.30 20.39
N HIS A 520 -13.55 6.24 21.24
CA HIS A 520 -13.24 6.31 22.66
C HIS A 520 -14.54 6.52 23.43
N PRO A 521 -15.42 5.50 23.55
CA PRO A 521 -16.59 5.64 24.38
C PRO A 521 -16.15 6.04 25.79
N PRO A 522 -16.84 7.02 26.44
CA PRO A 522 -16.55 7.36 27.82
C PRO A 522 -16.59 6.07 28.65
N ARG A 523 -15.58 5.84 29.48
CA ARG A 523 -15.59 4.70 30.42
C ARG A 523 -16.83 4.88 31.28
N SER A 524 -17.79 3.96 31.16
CA SER A 524 -18.85 3.85 32.14
C SER A 524 -18.21 3.48 33.47
N GLU A 525 -18.42 4.26 34.48
CA GLU A 525 -17.91 4.02 35.86
C GLU A 525 -18.37 2.67 36.46
N GLU A 526 -19.24 1.93 35.77
CA GLU A 526 -19.79 0.64 36.20
C GLU A 526 -18.95 -0.60 35.80
N GLN A 527 -17.80 -0.46 35.11
CA GLN A 527 -16.97 -1.61 34.68
C GLN A 527 -15.69 -1.84 35.52
N GLU A 528 -15.49 -1.11 36.60
CA GLU A 528 -14.31 -1.35 37.48
C GLU A 528 -14.50 -2.48 38.52
N ASP A 529 -15.72 -3.01 38.72
CA ASP A 529 -16.00 -3.95 39.83
C ASP A 529 -16.11 -5.43 39.43
N GLU A 530 -15.95 -5.83 38.18
CA GLU A 530 -16.08 -7.23 37.74
C GLU A 530 -14.80 -7.92 37.25
N ILE A 531 -13.60 -7.48 37.66
CA ILE A 531 -12.39 -8.29 37.51
C ILE A 531 -12.01 -8.90 38.87
N HIS A 532 -12.88 -9.71 39.41
CA HIS A 532 -12.52 -10.66 40.47
C HIS A 532 -12.79 -12.09 40.01
N ASP A 533 -11.67 -12.76 39.73
CA ASP A 533 -11.41 -14.18 40.05
C ASP A 533 -12.37 -15.24 39.45
N ASP A 534 -12.25 -15.49 38.14
CA ASP A 534 -12.76 -16.75 37.59
C ASP A 534 -11.63 -17.55 36.90
N LYS A 535 -10.84 -18.25 37.73
CA LYS A 535 -9.95 -19.30 37.25
C LYS A 535 -10.81 -20.50 36.79
N PRO A 536 -10.75 -20.95 35.55
CA PRO A 536 -11.52 -22.11 35.13
C PRO A 536 -11.06 -23.34 35.88
N LYS A 537 -11.96 -23.90 36.69
CA LYS A 537 -11.75 -25.20 37.38
C LYS A 537 -11.59 -26.29 36.31
N ARG A 538 -10.38 -26.80 36.15
CA ARG A 538 -10.10 -27.98 35.32
C ARG A 538 -10.86 -29.18 35.88
N LYS A 539 -11.91 -29.65 35.19
CA LYS A 539 -12.54 -30.97 35.44
C LYS A 539 -11.55 -32.06 35.04
N ARG A 540 -11.04 -32.79 36.03
CA ARG A 540 -10.32 -34.04 35.78
C ARG A 540 -11.32 -35.10 35.32
N ILE A 541 -11.21 -35.55 34.07
CA ILE A 541 -11.89 -36.73 33.57
C ILE A 541 -11.11 -37.94 34.14
N ARG A 542 -11.76 -38.71 35.02
CA ARG A 542 -11.28 -40.03 35.40
C ARG A 542 -11.68 -41.01 34.29
N ILE A 543 -10.69 -41.59 33.64
CA ILE A 543 -10.88 -42.75 32.76
C ILE A 543 -10.86 -43.97 33.72
N THR A 544 -11.98 -44.63 33.87
CA THR A 544 -12.07 -45.99 34.46
C THR A 544 -11.82 -46.98 33.34
N THR A 545 -10.76 -47.72 33.43
CA THR A 545 -10.52 -48.96 32.69
C THR A 545 -11.29 -50.07 33.38
N ASP A 546 -12.22 -50.69 32.69
CA ASP A 546 -12.65 -52.07 32.79
C ASP A 546 -12.49 -52.73 31.44
#